data_7e4341b624a4761797b50b8836437b82
#
_entry.id   7e4341b624a4761797b50b8836437b82
#
_cell.length_a   1.000
_cell.length_b   1.000
_cell.length_c   1.000
_cell.angle_alpha   90.00
_cell.angle_beta   90.00
_cell.angle_gamma   90.00
#
_symmetry.space_group_name_H-M   'P 1'
#
loop_
_entity.id
_entity.type
_entity.pdbx_description
1 polymer ?
#
loop_
_entity_poly.entity_id
_entity_poly.type
_entity_poly.pdbx_seq_one_letter_code
_entity_poly.pdbx_strand_id
1 'polypeptide(L)'
;MEAFRKSPVNNTIILVNILVFLAVEISGGSLDTENMISWGAMYVPLCLERQEYYRLFTSMFLHFGMAHLVNNMLVLYVLGDHLECAMGKLAYLFLYLAGGLGGNLISLLVDIQRESYVVSAGAS
;
A
#
# COMPACT_ATOMS: atom_id res chain seq x y z
N MET A 1 21.47 2.56 14.35
CA MET A 1 20.12 2.76 13.84
C MET A 1 19.71 4.23 13.75
N GLU A 2 20.61 5.05 13.23
CA GLU A 2 20.34 6.49 13.07
C GLU A 2 19.16 6.74 12.11
N ALA A 3 19.08 5.99 11.02
CA ALA A 3 18.00 6.15 10.05
C ALA A 3 16.64 5.91 10.70
N PHE A 4 16.53 4.87 11.56
CA PHE A 4 15.28 4.59 12.27
C PHE A 4 14.91 5.69 13.25
N ARG A 5 15.92 6.25 13.96
CA ARG A 5 15.68 7.33 14.89
C ARG A 5 15.28 8.63 14.21
N LYS A 6 15.83 8.86 13.00
CA LYS A 6 15.61 10.08 12.24
C LYS A 6 14.20 10.13 11.65
N SER A 7 13.71 9.00 11.14
CA SER A 7 12.38 8.92 10.54
C SER A 7 11.67 7.64 10.98
N PRO A 8 11.26 7.58 12.27
CA PRO A 8 10.68 6.36 12.82
C PRO A 8 9.35 5.96 12.19
N VAL A 9 8.50 6.91 11.81
CA VAL A 9 7.22 6.58 11.18
C VAL A 9 7.45 5.99 9.80
N ASN A 10 8.29 6.62 8.99
CA ASN A 10 8.60 6.13 7.65
C ASN A 10 9.22 4.74 7.70
N ASN A 11 10.19 4.54 8.59
CA ASN A 11 10.84 3.23 8.70
C ASN A 11 9.89 2.16 9.23
N THR A 12 8.96 2.51 10.11
CA THR A 12 7.92 1.61 10.58
C THR A 12 7.00 1.20 9.43
N ILE A 13 6.59 2.16 8.59
CA ILE A 13 5.77 1.87 7.42
C ILE A 13 6.49 0.91 6.48
N ILE A 14 7.76 1.16 6.20
CA ILE A 14 8.58 0.27 5.37
C ILE A 14 8.62 -1.14 5.96
N LEU A 15 8.87 -1.24 7.25
CA LEU A 15 8.94 -2.53 7.93
C LEU A 15 7.61 -3.28 7.84
N VAL A 16 6.49 -2.59 8.08
CA VAL A 16 5.14 -3.20 7.98
C VAL A 16 4.91 -3.74 6.58
N ASN A 17 5.24 -2.97 5.54
CA ASN A 17 5.08 -3.41 4.16
C ASN A 17 5.90 -4.65 3.86
N ILE A 18 7.14 -4.70 4.33
CA ILE A 18 8.03 -5.85 4.13
C ILE A 18 7.47 -7.08 4.85
N LEU A 19 7.03 -6.92 6.10
CA LEU A 19 6.49 -8.04 6.88
C LEU A 19 5.21 -8.59 6.26
N VAL A 20 4.32 -7.72 5.79
CA VAL A 20 3.11 -8.13 5.08
C VAL A 20 3.48 -8.89 3.81
N PHE A 21 4.45 -8.38 3.05
CA PHE A 21 4.89 -9.04 1.82
C PHE A 21 5.40 -10.45 2.10
N LEU A 22 6.21 -10.61 3.14
CA LEU A 22 6.72 -11.94 3.50
C LEU A 22 5.58 -12.89 3.88
N ALA A 23 4.61 -12.41 4.64
CA ALA A 23 3.44 -13.21 5.01
C ALA A 23 2.64 -13.63 3.78
N VAL A 24 2.44 -12.71 2.83
CA VAL A 24 1.74 -13.01 1.58
C VAL A 24 2.50 -14.05 0.75
N GLU A 25 3.82 -13.92 0.67
CA GLU A 25 4.65 -14.89 -0.07
C GLU A 25 4.55 -16.30 0.55
N ILE A 26 4.58 -16.38 1.86
CA ILE A 26 4.48 -17.67 2.56
C ILE A 26 3.10 -18.31 2.36
N SER A 27 2.03 -17.49 2.32
CA SER A 27 0.66 -17.99 2.30
C SER A 27 0.13 -18.38 0.93
N GLY A 28 0.83 -18.03 -0.15
CA GLY A 28 0.35 -18.37 -1.49
C GLY A 28 1.01 -17.60 -2.61
N GLY A 29 1.81 -16.59 -2.28
CA GLY A 29 2.58 -15.82 -3.23
C GLY A 29 1.94 -14.48 -3.58
N SER A 30 2.79 -13.49 -3.78
CA SER A 30 2.38 -12.11 -4.09
C SER A 30 2.02 -11.90 -5.56
N LEU A 31 2.23 -12.91 -6.40
CA LEU A 31 1.84 -12.88 -7.81
C LEU A 31 0.54 -13.64 -8.06
N ASP A 32 0.01 -14.32 -7.06
CA ASP A 32 -1.25 -15.04 -7.15
C ASP A 32 -2.40 -14.07 -6.87
N THR A 33 -3.22 -13.81 -7.88
CA THR A 33 -4.32 -12.85 -7.80
C THR A 33 -5.33 -13.21 -6.71
N GLU A 34 -5.71 -14.48 -6.61
CA GLU A 34 -6.68 -14.91 -5.60
C GLU A 34 -6.12 -14.74 -4.19
N ASN A 35 -4.85 -15.08 -3.99
CA ASN A 35 -4.20 -14.88 -2.71
C ASN A 35 -4.15 -13.40 -2.34
N MET A 36 -3.82 -12.54 -3.30
CA MET A 36 -3.80 -11.10 -3.08
C MET A 36 -5.20 -10.56 -2.72
N ILE A 37 -6.24 -11.04 -3.37
CA ILE A 37 -7.61 -10.66 -3.05
C ILE A 37 -7.95 -11.08 -1.61
N SER A 38 -7.55 -12.27 -1.21
CA SER A 38 -7.81 -12.75 0.15
C SER A 38 -7.10 -11.92 1.22
N TRP A 39 -5.97 -11.28 0.86
CA TRP A 39 -5.23 -10.39 1.75
C TRP A 39 -5.76 -8.95 1.75
N GLY A 40 -6.69 -8.63 0.85
CA GLY A 40 -7.32 -7.31 0.83
C GLY A 40 -6.88 -6.40 -0.31
N ALA A 41 -6.43 -6.96 -1.43
CA ALA A 41 -6.13 -6.16 -2.62
C ALA A 41 -7.39 -5.53 -3.19
N MET A 42 -7.22 -4.41 -3.90
CA MET A 42 -8.35 -3.72 -4.52
C MET A 42 -8.93 -4.53 -5.67
N TYR A 43 -10.24 -4.70 -5.66
CA TYR A 43 -10.99 -5.34 -6.72
C TYR A 43 -12.39 -4.75 -6.76
N VAL A 44 -12.74 -4.07 -7.86
CA VAL A 44 -13.98 -3.29 -7.95
C VAL A 44 -15.23 -4.11 -7.63
N PRO A 45 -15.45 -5.31 -8.19
CA PRO A 45 -16.67 -6.06 -7.89
C PRO A 45 -16.88 -6.31 -6.39
N LEU A 46 -15.83 -6.63 -5.66
CA LEU A 46 -15.95 -6.87 -4.21
C LEU A 46 -16.21 -5.59 -3.44
N CYS A 47 -15.59 -4.48 -3.87
CA CYS A 47 -15.82 -3.19 -3.23
C CYS A 47 -17.28 -2.73 -3.40
N LEU A 48 -17.85 -2.92 -4.57
CA LEU A 48 -19.20 -2.45 -4.88
C LEU A 48 -20.29 -3.43 -4.44
N GLU A 49 -20.15 -4.71 -4.78
CA GLU A 49 -21.20 -5.70 -4.54
C GLU A 49 -21.26 -6.15 -3.09
N ARG A 50 -20.10 -6.34 -2.45
CA ARG A 50 -20.01 -6.79 -1.07
C ARG A 50 -19.69 -5.69 -0.09
N GLN A 51 -19.54 -4.45 -0.58
CA GLN A 51 -19.21 -3.28 0.26
C GLN A 51 -17.94 -3.49 1.07
N GLU A 52 -16.92 -4.14 0.48
CA GLU A 52 -15.65 -4.40 1.13
C GLU A 52 -14.71 -3.20 0.97
N TYR A 53 -15.13 -2.05 1.51
CA TYR A 53 -14.38 -0.80 1.38
C TYR A 53 -13.07 -0.79 2.17
N TYR A 54 -12.90 -1.73 3.13
CA TYR A 54 -11.63 -1.88 3.84
C TYR A 54 -10.46 -2.12 2.90
N ARG A 55 -10.73 -2.60 1.69
CA ARG A 55 -9.70 -2.84 0.68
C ARG A 55 -9.00 -1.56 0.23
N LEU A 56 -9.65 -0.41 0.40
CA LEU A 56 -8.99 0.88 0.16
C LEU A 56 -7.80 1.08 1.10
N PHE A 57 -7.90 0.59 2.33
CA PHE A 57 -6.82 0.67 3.32
C PHE A 57 -5.85 -0.50 3.19
N THR A 58 -6.34 -1.72 3.20
CA THR A 58 -5.49 -2.92 3.22
C THR A 58 -4.60 -3.03 1.99
N SER A 59 -5.12 -2.65 0.82
CA SER A 59 -4.35 -2.74 -0.41
C SER A 59 -3.11 -1.84 -0.42
N MET A 60 -3.08 -0.80 0.41
CA MET A 60 -1.93 0.10 0.51
C MET A 60 -0.64 -0.63 0.91
N PHE A 61 -0.77 -1.70 1.68
CA PHE A 61 0.37 -2.43 2.24
C PHE A 61 0.71 -3.70 1.47
N LEU A 62 0.00 -3.98 0.38
CA LEU A 62 0.21 -5.15 -0.44
C LEU A 62 1.01 -4.78 -1.70
N HIS A 63 1.80 -5.73 -2.21
CA HIS A 63 2.60 -5.51 -3.41
C HIS A 63 2.62 -6.77 -4.27
N PHE A 64 2.46 -6.58 -5.58
CA PHE A 64 2.54 -7.67 -6.55
C PHE A 64 3.99 -7.90 -6.94
N GLY A 65 4.63 -8.89 -6.29
CA GLY A 65 5.98 -9.31 -6.62
C GLY A 65 7.06 -8.47 -5.98
N MET A 66 8.28 -9.01 -5.99
CA MET A 66 9.44 -8.41 -5.33
C MET A 66 9.84 -7.08 -5.97
N ALA A 67 9.77 -6.98 -7.30
CA ALA A 67 10.19 -5.74 -7.98
C ALA A 67 9.32 -4.55 -7.58
N HIS A 68 8.00 -4.75 -7.45
CA HIS A 68 7.07 -3.70 -7.01
C HIS A 68 7.41 -3.26 -5.58
N LEU A 69 7.62 -4.24 -4.70
CA LEU A 69 7.99 -3.96 -3.30
C LEU A 69 9.30 -3.17 -3.22
N VAL A 70 10.34 -3.62 -3.91
CA VAL A 70 11.66 -2.99 -3.85
C VAL A 70 11.58 -1.55 -4.35
N ASN A 71 10.93 -1.31 -5.48
CA ASN A 71 10.79 0.04 -6.01
C ASN A 71 10.07 0.96 -5.04
N ASN A 72 8.95 0.51 -4.48
CA ASN A 72 8.18 1.33 -3.54
C ASN A 72 8.96 1.59 -2.25
N MET A 73 9.67 0.59 -1.75
CA MET A 73 10.43 0.76 -0.51
C MET A 73 11.63 1.69 -0.70
N LEU A 74 12.29 1.65 -1.86
CA LEU A 74 13.37 2.59 -2.15
C LEU A 74 12.86 4.02 -2.22
N VAL A 75 11.74 4.26 -2.88
CA VAL A 75 11.12 5.58 -2.94
C VAL A 75 10.75 6.07 -1.53
N LEU A 76 10.12 5.21 -0.74
CA LEU A 76 9.78 5.56 0.64
C LEU A 76 11.03 5.84 1.49
N TYR A 77 12.07 5.04 1.32
CA TYR A 77 13.30 5.24 2.10
C TYR A 77 13.89 6.61 1.85
N VAL A 78 13.95 7.04 0.59
CA VAL A 78 14.56 8.33 0.23
C VAL A 78 13.60 9.49 0.47
N LEU A 79 12.43 9.47 -0.17
CA LEU A 79 11.49 10.59 -0.10
C LEU A 79 10.77 10.67 1.24
N GLY A 80 10.38 9.52 1.80
CA GLY A 80 9.70 9.49 3.09
C GLY A 80 10.55 10.01 4.21
N ASP A 81 11.85 9.69 4.21
CA ASP A 81 12.78 10.21 5.21
C ASP A 81 12.81 11.74 5.19
N HIS A 82 12.95 12.33 4.00
CA HIS A 82 12.96 13.78 3.87
C HIS A 82 11.63 14.40 4.30
N LEU A 83 10.52 13.82 3.88
CA LEU A 83 9.20 14.36 4.20
C LEU A 83 8.90 14.28 5.69
N GLU A 84 9.22 13.17 6.33
CA GLU A 84 8.98 13.04 7.76
C GLU A 84 9.83 14.03 8.56
N CYS A 85 11.09 14.19 8.19
CA CYS A 85 11.98 15.13 8.85
C CYS A 85 11.50 16.58 8.70
N ALA A 86 10.92 16.91 7.54
CA ALA A 86 10.43 18.26 7.26
C ALA A 86 9.07 18.56 7.89
N MET A 87 8.17 17.57 7.91
CA MET A 87 6.77 17.74 8.32
C MET A 87 6.49 17.35 9.78
N GLY A 88 7.29 16.46 10.33
CA GLY A 88 7.02 15.86 11.62
C GLY A 88 6.29 14.53 11.49
N LYS A 89 6.30 13.76 12.57
CA LYS A 89 5.81 12.37 12.57
C LYS A 89 4.33 12.24 12.27
N LEU A 90 3.49 12.99 12.96
CA LEU A 90 2.03 12.89 12.80
C LEU A 90 1.57 13.42 11.44
N ALA A 91 2.14 14.53 11.00
CA ALA A 91 1.81 15.09 9.68
C ALA A 91 2.20 14.13 8.56
N TYR A 92 3.37 13.50 8.66
CA TYR A 92 3.81 12.54 7.67
C TYR A 92 2.92 11.31 7.65
N LEU A 93 2.57 10.76 8.81
CA LEU A 93 1.67 9.61 8.87
C LEU A 93 0.32 9.93 8.22
N PHE A 94 -0.23 11.10 8.52
CA PHE A 94 -1.48 11.55 7.91
C PHE A 94 -1.34 11.65 6.39
N LEU A 95 -0.23 12.23 5.91
CA LEU A 95 0.02 12.35 4.48
C LEU A 95 0.08 10.98 3.80
N TYR A 96 0.78 10.03 4.40
CA TYR A 96 0.91 8.68 3.85
C TYR A 96 -0.47 8.00 3.75
N LEU A 97 -1.22 8.01 4.84
CA LEU A 97 -2.54 7.35 4.88
C LEU A 97 -3.54 8.05 3.96
N ALA A 98 -3.61 9.38 4.02
CA ALA A 98 -4.53 10.13 3.17
C ALA A 98 -4.18 10.00 1.69
N GLY A 99 -2.88 10.04 1.37
CA GLY A 99 -2.42 9.88 0.00
C GLY A 99 -2.73 8.50 -0.56
N GLY A 100 -2.48 7.45 0.24
CA GLY A 100 -2.76 6.08 -0.16
C GLY A 100 -4.26 5.82 -0.31
N LEU A 101 -5.07 6.23 0.66
CA LEU A 101 -6.52 6.08 0.59
C LEU A 101 -7.11 6.90 -0.56
N GLY A 102 -6.67 8.16 -0.70
CA GLY A 102 -7.14 9.02 -1.77
C GLY A 102 -6.78 8.49 -3.15
N GLY A 103 -5.55 8.01 -3.32
CA GLY A 103 -5.10 7.39 -4.56
C GLY A 103 -5.92 6.15 -4.91
N ASN A 104 -6.16 5.28 -3.92
CA ASN A 104 -6.98 4.09 -4.13
C ASN A 104 -8.43 4.44 -4.45
N LEU A 105 -8.97 5.46 -3.80
CA LEU A 105 -10.35 5.91 -4.09
C LEU A 105 -10.45 6.45 -5.52
N ILE A 106 -9.50 7.26 -5.95
CA ILE A 106 -9.48 7.78 -7.32
C ILE A 106 -9.36 6.62 -8.32
N SER A 107 -8.47 5.66 -8.05
CA SER A 107 -8.32 4.47 -8.90
C SER A 107 -9.62 3.69 -8.99
N LEU A 108 -10.32 3.51 -7.87
CA LEU A 108 -11.62 2.84 -7.84
C LEU A 108 -12.64 3.55 -8.73
N LEU A 109 -12.74 4.88 -8.60
CA LEU A 109 -13.68 5.66 -9.39
C LEU A 109 -13.35 5.61 -10.89
N VAL A 110 -12.07 5.67 -11.24
CA VAL A 110 -11.63 5.57 -12.63
C VAL A 110 -11.92 4.18 -13.19
N ASP A 111 -11.67 3.13 -12.42
CA ASP A 111 -11.92 1.75 -12.84
C ASP A 111 -13.42 1.50 -13.05
N ILE A 112 -14.27 2.04 -12.18
CA ILE A 112 -15.73 1.97 -12.35
C ILE A 112 -16.14 2.66 -13.65
N GLN A 113 -15.63 3.85 -13.90
CA GLN A 113 -15.97 4.63 -15.07
C GLN A 113 -15.52 3.97 -16.38
N ARG A 114 -14.36 3.33 -16.36
CA ARG A 114 -13.80 2.63 -17.51
C ARG A 114 -14.24 1.18 -17.61
N GLU A 115 -14.98 0.68 -16.64
CA GLU A 115 -15.33 -0.73 -16.53
C GLU A 115 -14.09 -1.64 -16.57
N SER A 116 -13.00 -1.15 -15.97
CA SER A 116 -11.72 -1.86 -15.92
C SER A 116 -11.58 -2.52 -14.55
N TYR A 117 -11.82 -3.83 -14.47
CA TYR A 117 -11.86 -4.54 -13.21
C TYR A 117 -10.61 -5.38 -13.01
N VAL A 118 -9.52 -4.70 -12.69
CA VAL A 118 -8.24 -5.35 -12.41
C VAL A 118 -7.98 -5.34 -10.90
N VAL A 119 -7.22 -6.33 -10.43
CA VAL A 119 -6.77 -6.35 -9.05
C VAL A 119 -5.56 -5.44 -8.92
N SER A 120 -5.56 -4.57 -7.91
CA SER A 120 -4.47 -3.64 -7.70
C SER A 120 -4.05 -3.58 -6.23
N ALA A 121 -2.83 -3.12 -6.00
CA ALA A 121 -2.23 -3.05 -4.68
C ALA A 121 -1.11 -2.00 -4.66
N GLY A 122 -0.71 -1.62 -3.43
CA GLY A 122 0.36 -0.66 -3.21
C GLY A 122 -0.16 0.76 -3.10
N ALA A 123 0.64 1.61 -2.43
CA ALA A 123 0.27 3.01 -2.20
C ALA A 123 0.79 3.94 -3.28
N SER A 124 1.54 3.41 -4.25
CA SER A 124 2.12 4.23 -5.31
C SER A 124 1.60 3.88 -6.69
#